data_08cc60562ca8b876b9222e7effb74bf5
#
_entry.id   08cc60562ca8b876b9222e7effb74bf5
#
_cell.length_a   1.000
_cell.length_b   1.000
_cell.length_c   1.000
_cell.angle_alpha   90.00
_cell.angle_beta   90.00
_cell.angle_gamma   90.00
#
_symmetry.space_group_name_H-M   'P 1'
#
loop_
_entity.id
_entity.type
_entity.pdbx_description
1 polymer ?
#
loop_
_entity_poly.entity_id
_entity_poly.type
_entity_poly.pdbx_seq_one_letter_code
_entity_poly.pdbx_strand_id
1 'polypeptide(L)'
;GNMKLQDKISCLKGVGSKRAETLKKLNIETLEDLLYFFPRRYEDRRRIQSIMEAEMNQEVLLRVTVVTKQMAGSPYSKKRLLKVLAEDNTGNLELLFFNGKYLERYFNPGQELILFGKINLNNGRRQMAHPEFHKPGEKGDVRGLLPVYPLTEGISQSQIRAWQFALKQEGLAEEITEW
;
A
#
# COMPACT_ATOMS: atom_id res chain seq x y z
N GLY A 1 27.84 14.06 7.76
CA GLY A 1 27.39 15.01 6.81
C GLY A 1 26.14 15.74 7.25
N ASN A 2 26.01 16.93 6.81
CA ASN A 2 24.89 17.77 7.21
C ASN A 2 23.73 17.60 6.24
N MET A 3 22.92 16.59 6.51
CA MET A 3 21.70 16.38 5.72
C MET A 3 20.68 17.45 6.07
N LYS A 4 19.99 17.93 5.07
CA LYS A 4 18.92 18.92 5.23
C LYS A 4 17.62 18.38 4.69
N LEU A 5 16.50 18.87 5.19
CA LEU A 5 15.19 18.38 4.79
C LEU A 5 14.95 18.48 3.28
N GLN A 6 15.52 19.50 2.63
CA GLN A 6 15.32 19.70 1.18
C GLN A 6 16.20 18.79 0.33
N ASP A 7 17.14 18.07 0.92
CA ASP A 7 18.05 17.21 0.17
C ASP A 7 17.27 16.09 -0.52
N LYS A 8 17.77 15.66 -1.67
CA LYS A 8 17.14 14.57 -2.40
C LYS A 8 17.25 13.28 -1.64
N ILE A 9 16.22 12.46 -1.73
CA ILE A 9 16.15 11.19 -1.02
C ILE A 9 17.31 10.25 -1.39
N SER A 10 17.87 10.40 -2.58
CA SER A 10 18.98 9.57 -3.04
C SER A 10 20.26 9.76 -2.22
N CYS A 11 20.37 10.84 -1.45
CA CYS A 11 21.54 11.07 -0.61
C CYS A 11 21.54 10.20 0.65
N LEU A 12 20.41 9.59 0.99
CA LEU A 12 20.30 8.75 2.17
C LEU A 12 20.95 7.41 1.90
N LYS A 13 21.76 6.95 2.87
CA LYS A 13 22.43 5.66 2.75
C LYS A 13 21.38 4.54 2.64
N GLY A 14 21.57 3.69 1.66
CA GLY A 14 20.64 2.60 1.39
C GLY A 14 19.59 2.93 0.33
N VAL A 15 19.54 4.18 -0.12
CA VAL A 15 18.65 4.61 -1.17
C VAL A 15 19.49 5.01 -2.38
N GLY A 16 19.62 4.11 -3.32
CA GLY A 16 20.29 4.42 -4.57
C GLY A 16 19.33 5.04 -5.56
N SER A 17 19.82 5.30 -6.77
CA SER A 17 18.99 5.92 -7.81
C SER A 17 17.75 5.08 -8.13
N LYS A 18 17.86 3.76 -8.12
CA LYS A 18 16.73 2.89 -8.43
C LYS A 18 15.65 2.98 -7.35
N ARG A 19 16.04 2.96 -6.09
CA ARG A 19 15.07 3.09 -5.00
C ARG A 19 14.47 4.49 -4.94
N ALA A 20 15.27 5.50 -5.30
CA ALA A 20 14.75 6.86 -5.38
C ALA A 20 13.65 6.97 -6.42
N GLU A 21 13.82 6.32 -7.58
CA GLU A 21 12.79 6.29 -8.61
C GLU A 21 11.52 5.60 -8.10
N THR A 22 11.67 4.52 -7.36
CA THR A 22 10.55 3.80 -6.80
C THR A 22 9.83 4.63 -5.73
N LEU A 23 10.60 5.30 -4.88
CA LEU A 23 10.03 6.16 -3.85
C LEU A 23 9.25 7.34 -4.44
N LYS A 24 9.65 7.78 -5.62
CA LYS A 24 8.93 8.84 -6.31
C LYS A 24 7.49 8.45 -6.60
N LYS A 25 7.22 7.17 -6.81
CA LYS A 25 5.86 6.67 -7.01
C LYS A 25 4.98 6.87 -5.78
N LEU A 26 5.61 6.99 -4.60
CA LEU A 26 4.93 7.27 -3.36
C LEU A 26 4.96 8.75 -3.01
N ASN A 27 5.37 9.59 -3.96
CA ASN A 27 5.55 11.03 -3.78
C ASN A 27 6.62 11.38 -2.75
N ILE A 28 7.62 10.52 -2.62
CA ILE A 28 8.76 10.75 -1.73
C ILE A 28 9.98 11.09 -2.60
N GLU A 29 10.37 12.36 -2.59
CA GLU A 29 11.50 12.85 -3.38
C GLU A 29 12.59 13.50 -2.52
N THR A 30 12.22 14.02 -1.36
CA THR A 30 13.16 14.68 -0.44
C THR A 30 13.16 13.96 0.89
N LEU A 31 14.16 14.29 1.72
CA LEU A 31 14.20 13.76 3.09
C LEU A 31 12.99 14.20 3.90
N GLU A 32 12.51 15.41 3.64
CA GLU A 32 11.29 15.90 4.29
C GLU A 32 10.09 15.03 3.92
N ASP A 33 9.94 14.70 2.63
CA ASP A 33 8.85 13.84 2.18
C ASP A 33 8.88 12.50 2.90
N LEU A 34 10.07 11.94 3.06
CA LEU A 34 10.22 10.66 3.74
C LEU A 34 9.89 10.77 5.23
N LEU A 35 10.37 11.82 5.87
CA LEU A 35 10.18 11.99 7.31
C LEU A 35 8.71 12.12 7.66
N TYR A 36 7.95 12.77 6.79
CA TYR A 36 6.52 12.99 7.00
C TYR A 36 5.64 11.97 6.30
N PHE A 37 6.22 10.93 5.72
CA PHE A 37 5.42 9.93 5.05
C PHE A 37 4.73 9.04 6.07
N PHE A 38 3.42 8.97 5.97
CA PHE A 38 2.62 8.07 6.79
C PHE A 38 1.68 7.31 5.86
N PRO A 39 1.63 5.98 5.99
CA PRO A 39 0.65 5.21 5.25
C PRO A 39 -0.73 5.67 5.61
N ARG A 40 -1.60 5.63 4.63
CA ARG A 40 -2.95 6.10 4.80
C ARG A 40 -3.74 5.22 5.74
N ARG A 41 -4.85 5.80 6.18
CA ARG A 41 -5.96 5.08 6.68
C ARG A 41 -5.97 4.71 8.10
N TYR A 42 -4.95 4.82 8.78
CA TYR A 42 -4.89 4.34 10.13
C TYR A 42 -5.54 5.27 11.13
N GLU A 43 -5.48 6.54 10.89
CA GLU A 43 -6.21 7.51 11.68
C GLU A 43 -7.64 7.61 11.24
N ASP A 44 -7.94 7.09 10.06
CA ASP A 44 -9.27 7.11 9.51
C ASP A 44 -10.03 5.92 10.07
N ARG A 45 -10.81 6.15 11.09
CA ARG A 45 -11.52 5.10 11.82
C ARG A 45 -12.81 4.68 11.12
N ARG A 46 -12.76 4.50 9.83
CA ARG A 46 -13.93 4.05 9.10
C ARG A 46 -14.30 2.65 9.53
N ARG A 47 -15.60 2.42 9.64
CA ARG A 47 -16.07 1.08 9.91
C ARG A 47 -15.91 0.21 8.67
N ILE A 48 -15.80 -1.09 8.88
CA ILE A 48 -15.76 -2.05 7.79
C ILE A 48 -17.16 -2.12 7.16
N GLN A 49 -17.21 -1.95 5.85
CA GLN A 49 -18.44 -2.02 5.08
C GLN A 49 -18.49 -3.32 4.29
N SER A 50 -19.68 -3.63 3.75
CA SER A 50 -19.81 -4.74 2.83
C SER A 50 -19.59 -4.25 1.41
N ILE A 51 -19.26 -5.17 0.51
CA ILE A 51 -19.02 -4.83 -0.89
C ILE A 51 -20.26 -4.15 -1.51
N MET A 52 -21.44 -4.68 -1.22
CA MET A 52 -22.65 -4.16 -1.83
C MET A 52 -23.13 -2.83 -1.26
N GLU A 53 -22.85 -2.55 0.01
CA GLU A 53 -23.25 -1.28 0.61
C GLU A 53 -22.28 -0.15 0.34
N ALA A 54 -21.04 -0.47 -0.08
CA ALA A 54 -20.01 0.53 -0.28
C ALA A 54 -20.38 1.46 -1.44
N GLU A 55 -20.20 2.76 -1.22
CA GLU A 55 -20.42 3.74 -2.27
C GLU A 55 -19.29 3.73 -3.28
N MET A 56 -19.64 3.87 -4.56
CA MET A 56 -18.64 3.93 -5.63
C MET A 56 -17.79 5.19 -5.50
N ASN A 57 -16.51 5.03 -5.83
CA ASN A 57 -15.56 6.15 -5.89
C ASN A 57 -15.30 6.85 -4.56
N GLN A 58 -15.65 6.19 -3.45
CA GLN A 58 -15.34 6.64 -2.11
C GLN A 58 -14.38 5.66 -1.47
N GLU A 59 -13.48 6.15 -0.63
CA GLU A 59 -12.56 5.28 0.08
C GLU A 59 -13.33 4.47 1.12
N VAL A 60 -13.20 3.17 1.05
CA VAL A 60 -13.91 2.26 1.94
C VAL A 60 -12.98 1.23 2.53
N LEU A 61 -13.37 0.71 3.68
CA LEU A 61 -12.66 -0.35 4.37
C LEU A 61 -13.51 -1.61 4.26
N LEU A 62 -12.96 -2.68 3.72
CA LEU A 62 -13.68 -3.93 3.47
C LEU A 62 -12.94 -5.10 4.10
N ARG A 63 -13.70 -6.12 4.46
CA ARG A 63 -13.14 -7.41 4.85
C ARG A 63 -13.63 -8.45 3.87
N VAL A 64 -12.70 -9.10 3.19
CA VAL A 64 -13.04 -10.01 2.09
C VAL A 64 -12.24 -11.30 2.21
N THR A 65 -12.68 -12.32 1.47
CA THR A 65 -11.97 -13.58 1.32
C THR A 65 -11.54 -13.73 -0.12
N VAL A 66 -10.29 -14.11 -0.33
CA VAL A 66 -9.77 -14.36 -1.67
C VAL A 66 -10.41 -15.62 -2.23
N VAL A 67 -10.97 -15.53 -3.44
CA VAL A 67 -11.55 -16.68 -4.14
C VAL A 67 -10.51 -17.29 -5.07
N THR A 68 -9.93 -16.47 -5.94
CA THR A 68 -8.92 -16.93 -6.90
C THR A 68 -8.06 -15.77 -7.35
N LYS A 69 -6.97 -16.08 -8.02
CA LYS A 69 -6.11 -15.07 -8.59
C LYS A 69 -5.67 -15.50 -9.98
N GLN A 70 -5.32 -14.53 -10.80
CA GLN A 70 -4.90 -14.77 -12.17
C GLN A 70 -3.91 -13.70 -12.60
N MET A 71 -2.82 -14.14 -13.25
CA MET A 71 -1.91 -13.20 -13.89
C MET A 71 -2.32 -13.07 -15.35
N ALA A 72 -2.59 -11.87 -15.78
CA ALA A 72 -2.94 -11.57 -17.17
C ALA A 72 -1.74 -10.92 -17.85
N GLY A 73 -1.60 -11.14 -19.15
CA GLY A 73 -0.52 -10.60 -19.95
C GLY A 73 0.55 -11.64 -20.25
N SER A 74 1.50 -11.25 -21.09
CA SER A 74 2.57 -12.14 -21.49
C SER A 74 3.52 -12.44 -20.33
N PRO A 75 3.94 -13.71 -20.17
CA PRO A 75 4.93 -14.04 -19.13
C PRO A 75 6.26 -13.34 -19.33
N TYR A 76 6.52 -12.84 -20.54
CA TYR A 76 7.75 -12.12 -20.83
C TYR A 76 7.64 -10.63 -20.65
N SER A 77 6.45 -10.12 -20.35
CA SER A 77 6.22 -8.70 -20.14
C SER A 77 6.35 -8.35 -18.66
N LYS A 78 7.00 -7.22 -18.39
CA LYS A 78 7.05 -6.69 -17.03
C LYS A 78 5.71 -6.05 -16.64
N LYS A 79 4.88 -5.74 -17.63
CA LYS A 79 3.58 -5.08 -17.40
C LYS A 79 2.48 -6.12 -17.33
N ARG A 80 2.55 -6.95 -16.30
CA ARG A 80 1.53 -7.97 -16.10
C ARG A 80 0.50 -7.47 -15.09
N LEU A 81 -0.74 -7.84 -15.35
CA LEU A 81 -1.85 -7.46 -14.48
C LEU A 81 -2.19 -8.63 -13.59
N LEU A 82 -2.12 -8.41 -12.29
CA LEU A 82 -2.60 -9.37 -11.31
C LEU A 82 -4.06 -9.04 -11.02
N LYS A 83 -4.93 -10.02 -11.26
CA LYS A 83 -6.35 -9.93 -10.93
C LYS A 83 -6.65 -10.87 -9.79
N VAL A 84 -7.26 -10.36 -8.74
CA VAL A 84 -7.64 -11.17 -7.59
C VAL A 84 -9.15 -11.05 -7.44
N LEU A 85 -9.83 -12.19 -7.48
CA LEU A 85 -11.26 -12.20 -7.20
C LEU A 85 -11.44 -12.41 -5.70
N ALA A 86 -12.15 -11.49 -5.08
CA ALA A 86 -12.45 -11.54 -3.66
C ALA A 86 -13.95 -11.46 -3.44
N GLU A 87 -14.40 -11.87 -2.27
CA GLU A 87 -15.82 -11.84 -1.96
C GLU A 87 -16.06 -11.61 -0.48
N ASP A 88 -17.26 -11.14 -0.18
CA ASP A 88 -17.84 -11.25 1.15
C ASP A 88 -19.21 -11.89 0.97
N ASN A 89 -20.02 -11.91 2.02
CA ASN A 89 -21.35 -12.52 1.92
C ASN A 89 -22.36 -11.69 1.11
N THR A 90 -21.98 -10.51 0.65
CA THR A 90 -22.86 -9.64 -0.12
C THR A 90 -22.53 -9.60 -1.61
N GLY A 91 -21.33 -9.92 -2.01
CA GLY A 91 -20.98 -9.86 -3.43
C GLY A 91 -19.52 -10.09 -3.70
N ASN A 92 -19.14 -9.87 -4.94
CA ASN A 92 -17.78 -10.09 -5.45
C ASN A 92 -17.10 -8.77 -5.74
N LEU A 93 -15.76 -8.81 -5.66
CA LEU A 93 -14.94 -7.64 -5.94
C LEU A 93 -13.68 -8.13 -6.66
N GLU A 94 -13.32 -7.44 -7.73
CA GLU A 94 -12.11 -7.75 -8.45
C GLU A 94 -11.03 -6.76 -8.08
N LEU A 95 -9.89 -7.26 -7.60
CA LEU A 95 -8.75 -6.41 -7.25
C LEU A 95 -7.78 -6.43 -8.41
N LEU A 96 -7.30 -5.26 -8.81
CA LEU A 96 -6.40 -5.11 -9.94
C LEU A 96 -5.09 -4.51 -9.49
N PHE A 97 -3.98 -5.18 -9.84
CA PHE A 97 -2.64 -4.68 -9.52
C PHE A 97 -1.82 -4.68 -10.81
N PHE A 98 -1.63 -3.49 -11.36
CA PHE A 98 -0.79 -3.33 -12.54
C PHE A 98 0.66 -3.51 -12.15
N ASN A 99 1.41 -4.28 -12.94
CA ASN A 99 2.77 -4.68 -12.60
C ASN A 99 2.83 -5.44 -11.27
N GLY A 100 1.81 -6.24 -11.01
CA GLY A 100 1.57 -6.80 -9.68
C GLY A 100 2.18 -8.17 -9.43
N LYS A 101 3.08 -8.66 -10.30
CA LYS A 101 3.64 -10.00 -10.12
C LYS A 101 4.27 -10.19 -8.73
N TYR A 102 4.93 -9.16 -8.21
CA TYR A 102 5.58 -9.24 -6.90
C TYR A 102 4.59 -9.40 -5.75
N LEU A 103 3.31 -9.18 -6.00
CA LEU A 103 2.26 -9.29 -4.99
C LEU A 103 1.53 -10.63 -5.04
N GLU A 104 1.74 -11.42 -6.09
CA GLU A 104 0.96 -12.63 -6.31
C GLU A 104 0.95 -13.58 -5.12
N ARG A 105 2.08 -13.73 -4.48
CA ARG A 105 2.23 -14.68 -3.36
C ARG A 105 1.40 -14.32 -2.14
N TYR A 106 0.92 -13.09 -2.06
CA TYR A 106 0.14 -12.65 -0.89
C TYR A 106 -1.34 -12.97 -0.99
N PHE A 107 -1.78 -13.44 -2.15
CA PHE A 107 -3.20 -13.70 -2.39
C PHE A 107 -3.42 -15.18 -2.62
N ASN A 108 -3.85 -15.88 -1.59
CA ASN A 108 -4.12 -17.32 -1.68
C ASN A 108 -5.60 -17.57 -1.44
N PRO A 109 -6.23 -18.49 -2.23
CA PRO A 109 -7.64 -18.80 -2.04
C PRO A 109 -7.97 -19.14 -0.59
N GLY A 110 -9.06 -18.58 -0.09
CA GLY A 110 -9.50 -18.79 1.30
C GLY A 110 -8.92 -17.81 2.30
N GLN A 111 -7.96 -17.02 1.90
CA GLN A 111 -7.35 -16.06 2.81
C GLN A 111 -8.23 -14.84 2.99
N GLU A 112 -8.41 -14.41 4.23
CA GLU A 112 -9.12 -13.17 4.51
C GLU A 112 -8.17 -11.98 4.44
N LEU A 113 -8.69 -10.87 3.96
CA LEU A 113 -7.94 -9.63 3.84
C LEU A 113 -8.79 -8.46 4.27
N ILE A 114 -8.14 -7.47 4.86
CA ILE A 114 -8.71 -6.15 5.04
C ILE A 114 -8.21 -5.29 3.89
N LEU A 115 -9.12 -4.62 3.20
CA LEU A 115 -8.82 -3.79 2.05
C LEU A 115 -9.20 -2.35 2.32
N PHE A 116 -8.41 -1.43 1.79
CA PHE A 116 -8.74 -0.01 1.81
C PHE A 116 -8.51 0.57 0.43
N GLY A 117 -9.52 1.22 -0.11
CA GLY A 117 -9.43 1.81 -1.44
C GLY A 117 -10.80 2.23 -1.95
N LYS A 118 -10.85 2.54 -3.22
CA LYS A 118 -12.10 2.98 -3.88
C LYS A 118 -12.61 1.89 -4.80
N ILE A 119 -13.90 1.62 -4.71
CA ILE A 119 -14.55 0.71 -5.63
C ILE A 119 -15.09 1.52 -6.80
N ASN A 120 -14.85 1.03 -8.02
CA ASN A 120 -15.49 1.59 -9.19
C ASN A 120 -16.14 0.45 -9.99
N LEU A 121 -17.05 0.84 -10.89
CA LEU A 121 -17.72 -0.11 -11.76
C LEU A 121 -17.08 -0.08 -13.13
N ASN A 122 -16.82 -1.25 -13.68
CA ASN A 122 -16.35 -1.39 -15.04
C ASN A 122 -17.08 -2.58 -15.67
N ASN A 123 -17.91 -2.31 -16.68
CA ASN A 123 -18.72 -3.32 -17.33
C ASN A 123 -19.60 -4.10 -16.34
N GLY A 124 -20.16 -3.39 -15.38
CA GLY A 124 -21.02 -3.99 -14.36
C GLY A 124 -20.30 -4.72 -13.25
N ARG A 125 -18.99 -4.73 -13.28
CA ARG A 125 -18.18 -5.39 -12.24
C ARG A 125 -17.61 -4.37 -11.28
N ARG A 126 -17.65 -4.69 -10.00
CA ARG A 126 -17.01 -3.88 -8.99
C ARG A 126 -15.54 -4.20 -8.96
N GLN A 127 -14.73 -3.17 -9.05
CA GLN A 127 -13.28 -3.31 -9.10
C GLN A 127 -12.61 -2.32 -8.15
N MET A 128 -11.44 -2.70 -7.67
CA MET A 128 -10.61 -1.86 -6.84
C MET A 128 -9.19 -1.93 -7.37
N ALA A 129 -8.65 -0.80 -7.82
CA ALA A 129 -7.30 -0.74 -8.37
C ALA A 129 -6.32 -0.41 -7.26
N HIS A 130 -5.29 -1.24 -7.11
CA HIS A 130 -4.23 -1.05 -6.13
C HIS A 130 -4.71 -0.72 -4.72
N PRO A 131 -5.62 -1.54 -4.15
CA PRO A 131 -6.02 -1.29 -2.77
C PRO A 131 -4.85 -1.54 -1.82
N GLU A 132 -4.88 -0.88 -0.69
CA GLU A 132 -4.02 -1.27 0.41
C GLU A 132 -4.64 -2.50 1.06
N PHE A 133 -3.82 -3.41 1.54
CA PHE A 133 -4.34 -4.65 2.10
C PHE A 133 -3.45 -5.19 3.20
N HIS A 134 -4.05 -5.91 4.13
CA HIS A 134 -3.34 -6.64 5.16
C HIS A 134 -4.21 -7.76 5.69
N LYS A 135 -3.61 -8.66 6.45
CA LYS A 135 -4.36 -9.78 7.05
C LYS A 135 -5.07 -9.34 8.32
N PRO A 136 -6.32 -9.78 8.52
CA PRO A 136 -7.00 -9.50 9.78
C PRO A 136 -6.25 -10.10 10.96
N GLY A 137 -6.23 -9.37 12.07
CA GLY A 137 -5.66 -9.87 13.31
C GLY A 137 -4.15 -9.85 13.39
N GLU A 138 -3.47 -9.37 12.36
CA GLU A 138 -2.03 -9.25 12.45
C GLU A 138 -1.64 -8.10 13.38
N LYS A 139 -0.43 -8.21 13.92
CA LYS A 139 0.09 -7.18 14.80
C LYS A 139 0.13 -5.86 14.03
N GLY A 140 -0.48 -4.84 14.59
CA GLY A 140 -0.63 -3.58 13.92
C GLY A 140 -1.98 -3.41 13.24
N ASP A 141 -2.73 -4.49 13.08
CA ASP A 141 -4.05 -4.44 12.48
C ASP A 141 -5.11 -3.91 13.43
N VAL A 142 -4.85 -3.89 14.72
CA VAL A 142 -5.82 -3.48 15.73
C VAL A 142 -6.49 -2.16 15.38
N ARG A 143 -5.75 -1.29 14.71
CA ARG A 143 -6.28 -0.03 14.21
C ARG A 143 -5.89 0.18 12.76
N GLY A 144 -5.61 -0.90 12.07
CA GLY A 144 -5.17 -0.84 10.69
C GLY A 144 -3.87 -0.08 10.52
N LEU A 145 -2.97 -0.18 11.50
CA LEU A 145 -1.89 0.80 11.60
C LEU A 145 -0.77 0.61 10.63
N LEU A 146 -0.44 -0.63 10.29
CA LEU A 146 0.75 -0.84 9.48
C LEU A 146 0.53 -1.96 8.50
N PRO A 147 0.57 -1.67 7.21
CA PRO A 147 0.51 -2.75 6.25
C PRO A 147 1.76 -3.63 6.42
N VAL A 148 1.56 -4.92 6.40
CA VAL A 148 2.66 -5.88 6.47
C VAL A 148 3.20 -6.20 5.09
N TYR A 149 2.54 -5.71 4.05
CA TYR A 149 2.90 -5.98 2.67
C TYR A 149 3.63 -4.80 2.05
N PRO A 150 4.34 -5.02 0.96
CA PRO A 150 5.07 -3.94 0.31
C PRO A 150 4.16 -2.77 -0.08
N LEU A 151 4.66 -1.55 0.10
CA LEU A 151 3.95 -0.35 -0.34
C LEU A 151 4.05 -0.17 -1.84
N THR A 152 5.16 -0.62 -2.40
CA THR A 152 5.39 -0.66 -3.83
C THR A 152 6.50 -1.67 -4.09
N GLU A 153 6.80 -1.95 -5.36
CA GLU A 153 7.80 -2.95 -5.69
C GLU A 153 9.14 -2.62 -5.04
N GLY A 154 9.64 -3.55 -4.24
CA GLY A 154 10.96 -3.42 -3.62
C GLY A 154 11.03 -2.53 -2.40
N ILE A 155 9.91 -1.95 -1.97
CA ILE A 155 9.91 -1.08 -0.80
C ILE A 155 8.80 -1.50 0.16
N SER A 156 9.21 -1.88 1.36
CA SER A 156 8.30 -2.29 2.42
C SER A 156 8.11 -1.18 3.44
N GLN A 157 7.05 -1.32 4.22
CA GLN A 157 6.80 -0.42 5.34
C GLN A 157 7.97 -0.41 6.33
N SER A 158 8.56 -1.57 6.57
CA SER A 158 9.67 -1.66 7.53
C SER A 158 10.90 -0.90 7.04
N GLN A 159 11.16 -0.89 5.72
CA GLN A 159 12.26 -0.10 5.18
C GLN A 159 12.00 1.39 5.35
N ILE A 160 10.78 1.84 5.07
CA ILE A 160 10.44 3.25 5.27
C ILE A 160 10.69 3.65 6.74
N ARG A 161 10.26 2.83 7.67
CA ARG A 161 10.45 3.13 9.08
C ARG A 161 11.91 3.14 9.50
N ALA A 162 12.69 2.21 8.96
CA ALA A 162 14.12 2.18 9.25
C ALA A 162 14.80 3.47 8.76
N TRP A 163 14.44 3.91 7.58
CA TRP A 163 14.98 5.16 7.05
C TRP A 163 14.51 6.38 7.85
N GLN A 164 13.25 6.41 8.25
CA GLN A 164 12.72 7.49 9.08
C GLN A 164 13.45 7.54 10.42
N PHE A 165 13.69 6.36 11.00
CA PHE A 165 14.45 6.26 12.25
C PHE A 165 15.87 6.81 12.08
N ALA A 166 16.54 6.44 10.98
CA ALA A 166 17.87 6.94 10.70
C ALA A 166 17.90 8.46 10.60
N LEU A 167 16.88 9.06 9.96
CA LEU A 167 16.80 10.51 9.88
C LEU A 167 16.63 11.16 11.26
N LYS A 168 15.86 10.54 12.13
CA LYS A 168 15.70 11.04 13.49
C LYS A 168 17.00 10.97 14.27
N GLN A 169 17.81 9.94 14.03
CA GLN A 169 19.10 9.83 14.67
C GLN A 169 20.06 10.92 14.21
N GLU A 170 19.86 11.45 13.00
CA GLU A 170 20.65 12.55 12.47
C GLU A 170 20.13 13.91 12.97
N GLY A 171 19.12 13.92 13.81
CA GLY A 171 18.59 15.16 14.37
C GLY A 171 17.60 15.91 13.51
N LEU A 172 17.24 15.38 12.34
CA LEU A 172 16.32 16.07 11.45
C LEU A 172 14.93 16.23 12.05
N ALA A 173 14.50 15.27 12.89
CA ALA A 173 13.19 15.33 13.51
C ALA A 173 13.06 16.47 14.51
N GLU A 174 14.17 17.00 14.99
CA GLU A 174 14.15 18.12 15.94
C GLU A 174 13.70 19.41 15.31
N GLU A 175 13.78 19.50 13.98
CA GLU A 175 13.29 20.65 13.25
C GLU A 175 11.77 20.67 13.18
N ILE A 176 11.15 19.58 13.60
CA ILE A 176 9.72 19.35 13.48
C ILE A 176 9.20 19.06 14.89
N THR A 177 8.91 20.10 15.61
CA THR A 177 8.53 19.95 17.02
C THR A 177 7.03 19.85 17.23
N GLU A 178 6.27 20.18 16.22
CA GLU A 178 4.82 20.31 16.37
C GLU A 178 4.10 19.20 15.63
N TRP A 179 3.40 18.40 16.36
CA TRP A 179 2.64 17.30 15.80
C TRP A 179 1.25 17.29 16.37
#